data_13543c2c678b9b2323058f7030f1e29e
#
_entry.id   13543c2c678b9b2323058f7030f1e29e
#
_cell.length_a   1.000
_cell.length_b   1.000
_cell.length_c   1.000
_cell.angle_alpha   90.00
_cell.angle_beta   90.00
_cell.angle_gamma   90.00
#
_symmetry.space_group_name_H-M   'P 1'
#
loop_
_entity.id
_entity.type
_entity.pdbx_description
1 polymer ?
#
loop_
_entity_poly.entity_id
_entity_poly.type
_entity_poly.pdbx_seq_one_letter_code
_entity_poly.pdbx_strand_id
1 'polypeptide(L)'
;MDKFVTIILTVLCCALPVRAQLAGDPTNPEFIKATLVIADPGDAVYQITGHGFIRMRCQAADLDYVFTFESEDAGGVFGALFRTVNGKFMAVETESYIRDFKDSGRVLHEFPLNLKPLQKQRLWQVLDSLAATGEHKFNIRKESCSGHLLKALDIALAPSRIHVAGYGTMGESNAKVLGEVSADVAPWRHLAIILALGAEGDAADDYHNQGAPTVIAMEWSRFRMVSTRGESVALLSAPDVPFEVPSRDGFEVTPMMVALVILMLSLLSAFCLRSGKLLWMAGVMRWTVASALFAVWVYLVVVVSIPSAIGGWENWNFVLFNPAPLVAMIWLRRNRPVFIAMSVVFMLFGLMAPLLTDTVLWSVGVTGVASAVLFYPWKKKDASS
;
A
#
# COMPACT_ATOMS: atom_id res chain seq x y z
N MET A 1 -3.98 25.96 -51.69
CA MET A 1 -3.41 26.72 -50.56
C MET A 1 -4.27 26.68 -49.31
N ASP A 2 -5.57 26.45 -49.40
CA ASP A 2 -6.50 26.58 -48.25
C ASP A 2 -6.50 25.40 -47.27
N LYS A 3 -6.19 24.18 -47.70
CA LYS A 3 -6.14 23.03 -46.80
C LYS A 3 -4.96 23.00 -45.83
N PHE A 4 -3.80 23.59 -46.27
CA PHE A 4 -2.61 23.69 -45.42
C PHE A 4 -2.77 24.74 -44.32
N VAL A 5 -3.42 25.86 -44.64
CA VAL A 5 -3.70 26.93 -43.67
C VAL A 5 -4.69 26.48 -42.62
N THR A 6 -5.73 25.68 -43.02
CA THR A 6 -6.71 25.12 -42.07
C THR A 6 -6.07 24.10 -41.12
N ILE A 7 -5.16 23.23 -41.60
CA ILE A 7 -4.46 22.27 -40.75
C ILE A 7 -3.51 22.98 -39.76
N ILE A 8 -2.81 24.03 -40.20
CA ILE A 8 -1.92 24.80 -39.32
C ILE A 8 -2.72 25.56 -38.26
N LEU A 9 -3.89 26.14 -38.58
CA LEU A 9 -4.76 26.78 -37.61
C LEU A 9 -5.35 25.77 -36.62
N THR A 10 -5.75 24.59 -37.07
CA THR A 10 -6.28 23.53 -36.17
C THR A 10 -5.20 23.01 -35.23
N VAL A 11 -3.96 22.79 -35.72
CA VAL A 11 -2.83 22.37 -34.90
C VAL A 11 -2.39 23.47 -33.92
N LEU A 12 -2.44 24.76 -34.33
CA LEU A 12 -2.17 25.87 -33.42
C LEU A 12 -3.25 26.02 -32.34
N CYS A 13 -4.52 25.79 -32.65
CA CYS A 13 -5.61 25.80 -31.65
C CYS A 13 -5.52 24.62 -30.68
N CYS A 14 -5.03 23.44 -31.10
CA CYS A 14 -4.79 22.30 -30.23
C CYS A 14 -3.49 22.40 -29.41
N ALA A 15 -2.55 23.27 -29.81
CA ALA A 15 -1.28 23.46 -29.13
C ALA A 15 -1.25 24.66 -28.17
N LEU A 16 -2.33 25.43 -28.10
CA LEU A 16 -2.46 26.42 -27.05
C LEU A 16 -2.75 25.67 -25.74
N PRO A 17 -1.86 25.71 -24.74
CA PRO A 17 -2.26 25.29 -23.40
C PRO A 17 -3.49 26.12 -23.08
N VAL A 18 -4.60 25.46 -22.80
CA VAL A 18 -5.78 26.11 -22.21
C VAL A 18 -5.31 26.66 -20.87
N ARG A 19 -4.66 27.81 -20.85
CA ARG A 19 -4.55 28.63 -19.67
C ARG A 19 -5.98 29.03 -19.38
N ALA A 20 -6.64 28.25 -18.55
CA ALA A 20 -7.86 28.66 -17.90
C ALA A 20 -7.52 29.94 -17.12
N GLN A 21 -7.54 31.09 -17.79
CA GLN A 21 -7.54 32.37 -17.09
C GLN A 21 -8.82 32.36 -16.27
N LEU A 22 -8.63 32.15 -14.96
CA LEU A 22 -9.71 32.23 -13.99
C LEU A 22 -10.32 33.64 -14.11
N ALA A 23 -11.35 33.75 -14.97
CA ALA A 23 -12.12 34.99 -15.16
C ALA A 23 -13.10 35.07 -14.02
N GLY A 24 -12.78 35.83 -12.98
CA GLY A 24 -13.67 36.07 -11.84
C GLY A 24 -12.95 36.78 -10.69
N ASP A 25 -13.70 37.21 -9.71
CA ASP A 25 -13.17 37.88 -8.52
C ASP A 25 -12.48 36.83 -7.62
N PRO A 26 -11.15 36.84 -7.48
CA PRO A 26 -10.42 35.90 -6.64
C PRO A 26 -10.73 36.04 -5.14
N THR A 27 -11.40 37.09 -4.74
CA THR A 27 -11.83 37.33 -3.35
C THR A 27 -13.17 36.65 -3.05
N ASN A 28 -13.95 36.28 -4.08
CA ASN A 28 -15.20 35.55 -3.90
C ASN A 28 -14.95 34.12 -3.40
N PRO A 29 -15.41 33.72 -2.20
CA PRO A 29 -15.18 32.38 -1.67
C PRO A 29 -15.83 31.27 -2.51
N GLU A 30 -16.85 31.57 -3.32
CA GLU A 30 -17.50 30.64 -4.23
C GLU A 30 -16.79 30.50 -5.59
N PHE A 31 -15.78 31.33 -5.85
CA PHE A 31 -15.05 31.35 -7.12
C PHE A 31 -14.42 30.01 -7.46
N ILE A 32 -13.72 29.38 -6.50
CA ILE A 32 -13.18 28.03 -6.63
C ILE A 32 -13.58 27.21 -5.41
N LYS A 33 -14.16 26.04 -5.66
CA LYS A 33 -14.31 24.99 -4.65
C LYS A 33 -13.19 23.96 -4.86
N ALA A 34 -12.42 23.73 -3.84
CA ALA A 34 -11.34 22.74 -3.84
C ALA A 34 -11.70 21.64 -2.83
N THR A 35 -11.67 20.39 -3.26
CA THR A 35 -12.08 19.23 -2.47
C THR A 35 -11.04 18.13 -2.63
N LEU A 36 -10.56 17.59 -1.52
CA LEU A 36 -9.83 16.31 -1.53
C LEU A 36 -10.86 15.19 -1.57
N VAL A 37 -10.75 14.31 -2.53
CA VAL A 37 -11.66 13.17 -2.69
C VAL A 37 -10.89 11.88 -2.45
N ILE A 38 -11.43 11.02 -1.59
CA ILE A 38 -10.89 9.71 -1.32
C ILE A 38 -11.92 8.66 -1.74
N ALA A 39 -11.50 7.75 -2.59
CA ALA A 39 -12.30 6.60 -3.00
C ALA A 39 -12.04 5.41 -2.08
N ASP A 40 -13.07 4.66 -1.76
CA ASP A 40 -12.97 3.41 -1.02
C ASP A 40 -11.94 2.44 -1.62
N PRO A 41 -11.39 1.52 -0.79
CA PRO A 41 -10.64 0.38 -1.28
C PRO A 41 -11.37 -0.37 -2.40
N GLY A 42 -10.60 -0.88 -3.36
CA GLY A 42 -11.11 -1.71 -4.44
C GLY A 42 -10.59 -3.14 -4.37
N ASP A 43 -10.99 -3.97 -5.33
CA ASP A 43 -10.66 -5.40 -5.35
C ASP A 43 -9.23 -5.72 -5.80
N ALA A 44 -8.59 -4.84 -6.58
CA ALA A 44 -7.22 -5.04 -7.00
C ALA A 44 -6.23 -4.82 -5.83
N VAL A 45 -5.11 -5.53 -5.85
CA VAL A 45 -4.09 -5.45 -4.78
C VAL A 45 -3.59 -4.02 -4.56
N TYR A 46 -3.40 -3.26 -5.64
CA TYR A 46 -2.95 -1.86 -5.57
C TYR A 46 -4.05 -0.87 -5.12
N GLN A 47 -5.31 -1.31 -5.06
CA GLN A 47 -6.46 -0.51 -4.62
C GLN A 47 -6.81 -0.73 -3.14
N ILE A 48 -6.09 -1.57 -2.42
CA ILE A 48 -6.40 -1.92 -1.02
C ILE A 48 -6.42 -0.71 -0.09
N THR A 49 -5.69 0.33 -0.42
CA THR A 49 -5.61 1.58 0.35
C THR A 49 -6.48 2.69 -0.21
N GLY A 50 -7.39 2.36 -1.12
CA GLY A 50 -8.21 3.37 -1.79
C GLY A 50 -7.48 4.13 -2.88
N HIS A 51 -8.01 5.28 -3.25
CA HIS A 51 -7.39 6.20 -4.20
C HIS A 51 -7.73 7.66 -3.82
N GLY A 52 -6.79 8.58 -4.03
CA GLY A 52 -6.98 9.98 -3.70
C GLY A 52 -6.78 10.91 -4.90
N PHE A 53 -7.60 11.95 -5.00
CA PHE A 53 -7.48 12.98 -6.01
C PHE A 53 -8.02 14.32 -5.50
N ILE A 54 -7.69 15.44 -6.18
CA ILE A 54 -8.22 16.77 -5.87
C ILE A 54 -9.20 17.17 -6.96
N ARG A 55 -10.43 17.51 -6.56
CA ARG A 55 -11.45 18.08 -7.42
C ARG A 55 -11.41 19.60 -7.28
N MET A 56 -11.30 20.28 -8.41
CA MET A 56 -11.34 21.74 -8.49
C MET A 56 -12.52 22.16 -9.35
N ARG A 57 -13.44 22.93 -8.74
CA ARG A 57 -14.66 23.38 -9.40
C ARG A 57 -14.74 24.91 -9.39
N CYS A 58 -15.04 25.50 -10.55
CA CYS A 58 -15.36 26.90 -10.70
C CYS A 58 -16.66 27.03 -11.48
N GLN A 59 -17.77 27.23 -10.76
CA GLN A 59 -19.11 27.30 -11.37
C GLN A 59 -19.25 28.52 -12.31
N ALA A 60 -18.60 29.64 -11.99
CA ALA A 60 -18.63 30.84 -12.81
C ALA A 60 -17.99 30.67 -14.20
N ALA A 61 -17.06 29.73 -14.31
CA ALA A 61 -16.34 29.43 -15.56
C ALA A 61 -16.77 28.09 -16.18
N ASP A 62 -17.77 27.41 -15.61
CA ASP A 62 -18.23 26.07 -16.01
C ASP A 62 -17.10 25.04 -16.05
N LEU A 63 -16.21 25.11 -15.06
CA LEU A 63 -15.07 24.22 -14.92
C LEU A 63 -15.28 23.25 -13.74
N ASP A 64 -15.10 21.96 -13.99
CA ASP A 64 -15.14 20.91 -12.95
C ASP A 64 -14.15 19.79 -13.35
N TYR A 65 -12.95 19.83 -12.74
CA TYR A 65 -11.85 18.95 -13.07
C TYR A 65 -11.33 18.21 -11.85
N VAL A 66 -10.95 16.95 -12.09
CA VAL A 66 -10.18 16.13 -11.17
C VAL A 66 -8.70 16.20 -11.56
N PHE A 67 -7.85 16.45 -10.57
CA PHE A 67 -6.41 16.33 -10.67
C PHE A 67 -5.98 15.07 -9.92
N THR A 68 -5.45 14.12 -10.64
CA THR A 68 -5.07 12.81 -10.12
C THR A 68 -3.66 12.43 -10.54
N PHE A 69 -3.01 11.57 -9.77
CA PHE A 69 -1.74 10.95 -10.12
C PHE A 69 -1.96 9.46 -10.32
N GLU A 70 -1.79 8.99 -11.54
CA GLU A 70 -2.01 7.61 -11.93
C GLU A 70 -0.70 6.94 -12.33
N SER A 71 -0.54 5.67 -11.98
CA SER A 71 0.57 4.86 -12.49
C SER A 71 0.26 4.36 -13.90
N GLU A 72 1.28 4.35 -14.75
CA GLU A 72 1.16 3.70 -16.05
C GLU A 72 1.01 2.18 -15.91
N ASP A 73 0.33 1.57 -16.86
CA ASP A 73 0.28 0.10 -16.93
C ASP A 73 1.67 -0.45 -17.26
N ALA A 74 2.22 -1.20 -16.34
CA ALA A 74 3.51 -1.86 -16.49
C ALA A 74 3.49 -3.04 -17.48
N GLY A 75 2.33 -3.41 -18.03
CA GLY A 75 2.19 -4.63 -18.85
C GLY A 75 2.26 -5.93 -18.00
N GLY A 76 1.70 -5.86 -16.78
CA GLY A 76 1.69 -6.97 -15.82
C GLY A 76 2.98 -7.16 -15.05
N VAL A 77 3.09 -8.27 -14.30
CA VAL A 77 4.23 -8.56 -13.41
C VAL A 77 5.56 -8.59 -14.16
N PHE A 78 5.60 -9.22 -15.33
CA PHE A 78 6.82 -9.30 -16.14
C PHE A 78 7.26 -7.93 -16.67
N GLY A 79 6.32 -7.08 -17.09
CA GLY A 79 6.63 -5.71 -17.48
C GLY A 79 7.20 -4.90 -16.30
N ALA A 80 6.59 -5.03 -15.12
CA ALA A 80 7.04 -4.35 -13.91
C ALA A 80 8.44 -4.77 -13.45
N LEU A 81 8.86 -6.03 -13.68
CA LEU A 81 10.21 -6.52 -13.33
C LEU A 81 11.33 -5.85 -14.15
N PHE A 82 11.04 -5.43 -15.39
CA PHE A 82 12.03 -4.94 -16.33
C PHE A 82 11.90 -3.45 -16.68
N ARG A 83 10.85 -2.80 -16.17
CA ARG A 83 10.57 -1.39 -16.44
C ARG A 83 10.40 -0.61 -15.15
N THR A 84 10.91 0.61 -15.13
CA THR A 84 10.49 1.59 -14.13
C THR A 84 9.07 2.01 -14.48
N VAL A 85 8.14 1.81 -13.57
CA VAL A 85 6.77 2.31 -13.73
C VAL A 85 6.80 3.81 -13.50
N ASN A 86 6.31 4.58 -14.46
CA ASN A 86 6.11 6.00 -14.31
C ASN A 86 4.69 6.28 -13.83
N GLY A 87 4.52 7.40 -13.17
CA GLY A 87 3.23 7.97 -12.87
C GLY A 87 3.02 9.22 -13.68
N LYS A 88 1.77 9.55 -13.95
CA LYS A 88 1.39 10.75 -14.68
C LYS A 88 0.38 11.54 -13.87
N PHE A 89 0.68 12.82 -13.71
CA PHE A 89 -0.32 13.76 -13.22
C PHE A 89 -1.26 14.11 -14.36
N MET A 90 -2.57 14.04 -14.12
CA MET A 90 -3.59 14.29 -15.15
C MET A 90 -4.65 15.25 -14.62
N ALA A 91 -5.15 16.12 -15.51
CA ALA A 91 -6.36 16.87 -15.33
C ALA A 91 -7.46 16.23 -16.20
N VAL A 92 -8.52 15.74 -15.59
CA VAL A 92 -9.60 15.01 -16.26
C VAL A 92 -10.92 15.64 -15.87
N GLU A 93 -11.88 15.70 -16.80
CA GLU A 93 -13.23 16.13 -16.50
C GLU A 93 -13.87 15.25 -15.42
N THR A 94 -14.46 15.87 -14.40
CA THR A 94 -14.92 15.15 -13.20
C THR A 94 -15.92 14.05 -13.51
N GLU A 95 -16.93 14.32 -14.35
CA GLU A 95 -17.99 13.35 -14.62
C GLU A 95 -17.46 12.09 -15.30
N SER A 96 -16.54 12.23 -16.24
CA SER A 96 -15.92 11.10 -16.93
C SER A 96 -15.05 10.28 -15.98
N TYR A 97 -14.29 10.93 -15.09
CA TYR A 97 -13.37 10.26 -14.18
C TYR A 97 -14.08 9.51 -13.05
N ILE A 98 -15.09 10.11 -12.41
CA ILE A 98 -15.80 9.47 -11.29
C ILE A 98 -16.72 8.31 -11.71
N ARG A 99 -17.01 8.19 -12.99
CA ARG A 99 -17.86 7.12 -13.53
C ARG A 99 -17.31 5.75 -13.20
N ASP A 100 -16.02 5.52 -13.40
CA ASP A 100 -15.36 4.23 -13.14
C ASP A 100 -15.48 3.79 -11.68
N PHE A 101 -15.41 4.74 -10.73
CA PHE A 101 -15.62 4.46 -9.31
C PHE A 101 -17.07 4.09 -9.02
N LYS A 102 -18.04 4.82 -9.59
CA LYS A 102 -19.47 4.52 -9.45
C LYS A 102 -19.81 3.16 -10.03
N ASP A 103 -19.30 2.85 -11.21
CA ASP A 103 -19.55 1.58 -11.91
C ASP A 103 -18.95 0.38 -11.15
N SER A 104 -17.84 0.60 -10.42
CA SER A 104 -17.23 -0.40 -9.52
C SER A 104 -17.85 -0.43 -8.12
N GLY A 105 -18.87 0.41 -7.83
CA GLY A 105 -19.54 0.47 -6.53
C GLY A 105 -18.69 1.08 -5.40
N ARG A 106 -17.58 1.77 -5.73
CA ARG A 106 -16.72 2.43 -4.75
C ARG A 106 -17.31 3.77 -4.35
N VAL A 107 -17.45 3.99 -3.03
CA VAL A 107 -17.91 5.28 -2.51
C VAL A 107 -16.80 6.32 -2.61
N LEU A 108 -17.19 7.55 -2.91
CA LEU A 108 -16.30 8.71 -2.94
C LEU A 108 -16.62 9.59 -1.74
N HIS A 109 -15.61 9.91 -0.95
CA HIS A 109 -15.70 10.76 0.24
C HIS A 109 -15.06 12.11 -0.10
N GLU A 110 -15.89 13.16 -0.19
CA GLU A 110 -15.45 14.50 -0.55
C GLU A 110 -15.14 15.33 0.72
N PHE A 111 -13.88 15.70 0.92
CA PHE A 111 -13.41 16.52 2.04
C PHE A 111 -13.14 17.94 1.53
N PRO A 112 -14.01 18.94 1.82
CA PRO A 112 -13.76 20.31 1.40
C PRO A 112 -12.47 20.85 2.00
N LEU A 113 -11.64 21.50 1.18
CA LEU A 113 -10.38 22.12 1.59
C LEU A 113 -10.64 23.55 2.10
N ASN A 114 -10.26 23.84 3.35
CA ASN A 114 -10.43 25.13 4.01
C ASN A 114 -9.34 26.13 3.57
N LEU A 115 -9.24 26.37 2.28
CA LEU A 115 -8.26 27.26 1.67
C LEU A 115 -8.82 28.67 1.47
N LYS A 116 -7.96 29.69 1.66
CA LYS A 116 -8.26 31.08 1.26
C LYS A 116 -8.33 31.18 -0.27
N PRO A 117 -9.06 32.16 -0.83
CA PRO A 117 -9.19 32.30 -2.30
C PRO A 117 -7.86 32.28 -3.03
N LEU A 118 -6.86 33.00 -2.56
CA LEU A 118 -5.53 33.03 -3.15
C LEU A 118 -4.80 31.65 -3.08
N GLN A 119 -5.02 30.89 -2.01
CA GLN A 119 -4.44 29.53 -1.88
C GLN A 119 -5.13 28.56 -2.83
N LYS A 120 -6.44 28.65 -3.03
CA LYS A 120 -7.18 27.87 -4.04
C LYS A 120 -6.67 28.14 -5.45
N GLN A 121 -6.44 29.42 -5.78
CA GLN A 121 -5.88 29.82 -7.06
C GLN A 121 -4.46 29.26 -7.26
N ARG A 122 -3.61 29.37 -6.24
CA ARG A 122 -2.26 28.77 -6.29
C ARG A 122 -2.31 27.25 -6.43
N LEU A 123 -3.21 26.59 -5.71
CA LEU A 123 -3.38 25.14 -5.82
C LEU A 123 -3.73 24.73 -7.24
N TRP A 124 -4.68 25.46 -7.88
CA TRP A 124 -5.01 25.20 -9.28
C TRP A 124 -3.82 25.35 -10.19
N GLN A 125 -3.04 26.43 -10.04
CA GLN A 125 -1.83 26.67 -10.85
C GLN A 125 -0.77 25.58 -10.66
N VAL A 126 -0.57 25.10 -9.42
CA VAL A 126 0.36 24.01 -9.11
C VAL A 126 -0.08 22.72 -9.77
N LEU A 127 -1.36 22.35 -9.62
CA LEU A 127 -1.93 21.13 -10.17
C LEU A 127 -1.91 21.15 -11.72
N ASP A 128 -2.24 22.29 -12.32
CA ASP A 128 -2.20 22.48 -13.78
C ASP A 128 -0.76 22.37 -14.31
N SER A 129 0.20 22.97 -13.60
CA SER A 129 1.61 22.84 -13.92
C SER A 129 2.12 21.39 -13.85
N LEU A 130 1.71 20.64 -12.80
CA LEU A 130 2.06 19.23 -12.65
C LEU A 130 1.45 18.38 -13.78
N ALA A 131 0.20 18.64 -14.15
CA ALA A 131 -0.46 17.95 -15.27
C ALA A 131 0.23 18.27 -16.62
N ALA A 132 0.79 19.47 -16.78
CA ALA A 132 1.50 19.88 -17.98
C ALA A 132 2.93 19.33 -18.07
N THR A 133 3.59 19.02 -16.93
CA THR A 133 4.99 18.55 -16.90
C THR A 133 5.16 17.07 -17.26
N GLY A 134 4.07 16.29 -17.30
CA GLY A 134 4.04 14.92 -17.81
C GLY A 134 4.43 13.86 -16.79
N GLU A 135 5.36 12.97 -17.15
CA GLU A 135 5.67 11.76 -16.40
C GLU A 135 6.56 12.02 -15.18
N HIS A 136 6.23 11.37 -14.08
CA HIS A 136 7.01 11.33 -12.84
C HIS A 136 7.34 9.87 -12.49
N LYS A 137 8.42 9.65 -11.75
CA LYS A 137 8.72 8.33 -11.22
C LYS A 137 7.61 7.92 -10.25
N PHE A 138 7.07 6.73 -10.45
CA PHE A 138 6.11 6.15 -9.53
C PHE A 138 6.82 5.31 -8.48
N ASN A 139 6.45 5.49 -7.22
CA ASN A 139 6.82 4.62 -6.12
C ASN A 139 5.64 4.60 -5.14
N ILE A 140 5.11 3.44 -4.86
CA ILE A 140 3.90 3.27 -4.04
C ILE A 140 4.00 4.00 -2.68
N ARG A 141 5.20 4.13 -2.12
CA ARG A 141 5.39 4.77 -0.82
C ARG A 141 5.74 6.26 -0.92
N LYS A 142 6.78 6.59 -1.70
CA LYS A 142 7.37 7.94 -1.70
C LYS A 142 6.76 8.85 -2.76
N GLU A 143 6.27 8.28 -3.84
CA GLU A 143 5.73 8.98 -5.01
C GLU A 143 4.35 8.38 -5.37
N SER A 144 3.49 8.26 -4.37
CA SER A 144 2.11 7.79 -4.48
C SER A 144 1.15 8.92 -4.85
N CYS A 145 -0.10 8.57 -5.20
CA CYS A 145 -1.14 9.58 -5.45
C CYS A 145 -1.29 10.51 -4.23
N SER A 146 -1.43 9.98 -3.02
CA SER A 146 -1.55 10.78 -1.79
C SER A 146 -0.34 11.66 -1.54
N GLY A 147 0.87 11.13 -1.68
CA GLY A 147 2.10 11.88 -1.46
C GLY A 147 2.23 13.06 -2.41
N HIS A 148 1.94 12.86 -3.70
CA HIS A 148 1.95 13.94 -4.68
C HIS A 148 0.89 15.01 -4.40
N LEU A 149 -0.32 14.61 -3.99
CA LEU A 149 -1.38 15.56 -3.65
C LEU A 149 -1.04 16.40 -2.43
N LEU A 150 -0.49 15.79 -1.37
CA LEU A 150 -0.06 16.50 -0.17
C LEU A 150 1.11 17.44 -0.46
N LYS A 151 2.08 17.03 -1.28
CA LYS A 151 3.17 17.91 -1.75
C LYS A 151 2.63 19.11 -2.55
N ALA A 152 1.66 18.90 -3.44
CA ALA A 152 1.02 19.98 -4.20
C ALA A 152 0.28 20.97 -3.27
N LEU A 153 -0.41 20.45 -2.26
CA LEU A 153 -1.06 21.27 -1.23
C LEU A 153 -0.04 22.10 -0.43
N ASP A 154 1.08 21.50 0.03
CA ASP A 154 2.11 22.24 0.76
C ASP A 154 2.72 23.37 -0.08
N ILE A 155 2.96 23.16 -1.36
CA ILE A 155 3.44 24.21 -2.28
C ILE A 155 2.41 25.34 -2.38
N ALA A 156 1.13 25.00 -2.51
CA ALA A 156 0.06 25.98 -2.63
C ALA A 156 -0.18 26.78 -1.35
N LEU A 157 0.06 26.17 -0.19
CA LEU A 157 -0.12 26.75 1.12
C LEU A 157 1.00 27.72 1.52
N ALA A 158 2.16 27.65 0.88
CA ALA A 158 3.32 28.46 1.28
C ALA A 158 2.97 29.95 1.46
N PRO A 159 3.45 30.60 2.53
CA PRO A 159 4.43 30.15 3.53
C PRO A 159 3.85 29.35 4.70
N SER A 160 2.54 29.05 4.74
CA SER A 160 1.95 28.09 5.68
C SER A 160 2.30 26.67 5.24
N ARG A 161 2.16 25.70 6.15
CA ARG A 161 2.47 24.30 5.89
C ARG A 161 1.39 23.39 6.46
N ILE A 162 1.31 22.18 5.94
CA ILE A 162 0.51 21.11 6.52
C ILE A 162 1.19 20.63 7.81
N HIS A 163 0.39 20.41 8.84
CA HIS A 163 0.77 19.75 10.07
C HIS A 163 -0.31 18.75 10.43
N VAL A 164 0.07 17.52 10.71
CA VAL A 164 -0.87 16.49 11.18
C VAL A 164 -0.69 16.34 12.68
N ALA A 165 -1.71 16.70 13.43
CA ALA A 165 -1.66 16.69 14.89
C ALA A 165 -1.48 15.25 15.41
N GLY A 166 -0.43 15.04 16.22
CA GLY A 166 -0.08 13.71 16.74
C GLY A 166 0.76 12.85 15.80
N TYR A 167 0.98 13.27 14.56
CA TYR A 167 1.85 12.56 13.62
C TYR A 167 3.33 12.76 14.02
N GLY A 168 4.09 11.68 13.99
CA GLY A 168 5.51 11.71 14.38
C GLY A 168 5.76 11.71 15.90
N THR A 169 4.73 11.93 16.74
CA THR A 169 4.88 11.82 18.21
C THR A 169 4.71 10.39 18.70
N MET A 170 4.09 9.52 17.94
CA MET A 170 3.83 8.13 18.31
C MET A 170 4.81 7.13 17.69
N GLY A 171 5.62 7.54 16.70
CA GLY A 171 6.63 6.66 16.09
C GLY A 171 6.03 5.39 15.46
N GLU A 172 4.77 5.45 15.02
CA GLU A 172 4.12 4.31 14.40
C GLU A 172 4.77 3.96 13.07
N SER A 173 4.94 2.67 12.83
CA SER A 173 5.52 2.18 11.60
C SER A 173 4.52 2.22 10.44
N ASN A 174 5.03 2.30 9.21
CA ASN A 174 4.19 2.20 8.00
C ASN A 174 3.35 0.91 7.99
N ALA A 175 3.91 -0.20 8.46
CA ALA A 175 3.22 -1.48 8.52
C ALA A 175 2.01 -1.44 9.48
N LYS A 176 2.16 -0.78 10.63
CA LYS A 176 1.08 -0.64 11.61
C LYS A 176 -0.04 0.23 11.07
N VAL A 177 0.30 1.42 10.54
CA VAL A 177 -0.68 2.34 9.95
C VAL A 177 -1.45 1.68 8.79
N LEU A 178 -0.74 0.95 7.93
CA LEU A 178 -1.39 0.19 6.85
C LEU A 178 -2.29 -0.92 7.40
N GLY A 179 -1.91 -1.53 8.54
CA GLY A 179 -2.69 -2.55 9.22
C GLY A 179 -4.08 -2.06 9.64
N GLU A 180 -4.18 -0.84 10.15
CA GLU A 180 -5.43 -0.25 10.60
C GLU A 180 -6.50 -0.14 9.49
N VAL A 181 -6.05 0.04 8.24
CA VAL A 181 -6.97 0.22 7.09
C VAL A 181 -7.16 -1.03 6.24
N SER A 182 -6.37 -2.07 6.43
CA SER A 182 -6.38 -3.21 5.50
C SER A 182 -6.46 -4.60 6.15
N ALA A 183 -6.08 -4.73 7.43
CA ALA A 183 -5.98 -6.04 8.07
C ALA A 183 -7.32 -6.78 8.14
N ASP A 184 -8.38 -6.09 8.50
CA ASP A 184 -9.72 -6.66 8.64
C ASP A 184 -10.48 -6.74 7.31
N VAL A 185 -10.22 -5.80 6.41
CA VAL A 185 -10.90 -5.72 5.10
C VAL A 185 -10.41 -6.77 4.13
N ALA A 186 -9.10 -7.01 4.10
CA ALA A 186 -8.48 -7.91 3.13
C ALA A 186 -7.22 -8.59 3.69
N PRO A 187 -7.36 -9.51 4.67
CA PRO A 187 -6.26 -10.04 5.47
C PRO A 187 -5.16 -10.73 4.64
N TRP A 188 -5.50 -11.36 3.52
CA TRP A 188 -4.52 -11.97 2.63
C TRP A 188 -3.75 -10.94 1.78
N ARG A 189 -4.44 -9.90 1.30
CA ARG A 189 -3.78 -8.78 0.59
C ARG A 189 -2.91 -7.98 1.53
N HIS A 190 -3.40 -7.73 2.76
CA HIS A 190 -2.61 -7.13 3.82
C HIS A 190 -1.34 -7.94 4.09
N LEU A 191 -1.45 -9.26 4.33
CA LEU A 191 -0.28 -10.12 4.53
C LEU A 191 0.71 -10.01 3.36
N ALA A 192 0.24 -10.06 2.11
CA ALA A 192 1.10 -9.96 0.94
C ALA A 192 1.88 -8.65 0.90
N ILE A 193 1.21 -7.51 1.17
CA ILE A 193 1.85 -6.20 1.18
C ILE A 193 2.86 -6.09 2.33
N ILE A 194 2.49 -6.49 3.55
CA ILE A 194 3.38 -6.43 4.70
C ILE A 194 4.63 -7.30 4.50
N LEU A 195 4.47 -8.51 3.94
CA LEU A 195 5.60 -9.37 3.58
C LEU A 195 6.56 -8.68 2.59
N ALA A 196 6.04 -7.85 1.69
CA ALA A 196 6.83 -7.16 0.68
C ALA A 196 7.54 -5.91 1.21
N LEU A 197 7.01 -5.24 2.25
CA LEU A 197 7.51 -3.97 2.77
C LEU A 197 8.96 -4.07 3.31
N GLY A 198 9.31 -5.17 4.00
CA GLY A 198 10.62 -5.30 4.63
C GLY A 198 10.92 -4.15 5.60
N ALA A 199 12.18 -3.73 5.69
CA ALA A 199 12.62 -2.63 6.58
C ALA A 199 11.86 -1.31 6.35
N GLU A 200 11.34 -1.08 5.16
CA GLU A 200 10.51 0.10 4.86
C GLU A 200 9.17 0.09 5.61
N GLY A 201 8.65 -1.09 5.96
CA GLY A 201 7.45 -1.22 6.78
C GLY A 201 7.69 -0.85 8.24
N ASP A 202 8.89 -1.09 8.75
CA ASP A 202 9.28 -0.74 10.13
C ASP A 202 9.67 0.74 10.28
N ALA A 203 9.90 1.45 9.17
CA ALA A 203 10.20 2.87 9.20
C ALA A 203 9.01 3.66 9.75
N ALA A 204 9.32 4.71 10.51
CA ALA A 204 8.29 5.64 10.98
C ALA A 204 7.52 6.23 9.81
N ASP A 205 6.21 6.27 9.95
CA ASP A 205 5.35 6.85 8.94
C ASP A 205 5.52 8.38 8.88
N ASP A 206 5.52 8.91 7.66
CA ASP A 206 5.56 10.35 7.38
C ASP A 206 4.36 10.67 6.49
N TYR A 207 3.55 11.65 6.88
CA TYR A 207 2.34 12.00 6.16
C TYR A 207 2.57 12.37 4.69
N HIS A 208 3.74 12.89 4.33
CA HIS A 208 4.10 13.16 2.93
C HIS A 208 4.42 11.89 2.13
N ASN A 209 4.75 10.82 2.82
CA ASN A 209 5.07 9.52 2.21
C ASN A 209 3.92 8.52 2.36
N GLN A 210 2.72 8.98 2.80
CA GLN A 210 1.56 8.11 2.93
C GLN A 210 1.11 7.58 1.58
N GLY A 211 1.31 6.28 1.40
CA GLY A 211 0.75 5.55 0.27
C GLY A 211 -0.73 5.17 0.44
N ALA A 212 -1.36 5.54 1.56
CA ALA A 212 -2.70 5.09 1.93
C ALA A 212 -3.72 6.24 1.99
N PRO A 213 -4.45 6.54 0.90
CA PRO A 213 -5.51 7.54 0.90
C PRO A 213 -6.55 7.35 2.01
N THR A 214 -6.89 6.09 2.34
CA THR A 214 -7.82 5.75 3.42
C THR A 214 -7.35 6.23 4.79
N VAL A 215 -6.04 6.25 5.06
CA VAL A 215 -5.50 6.82 6.30
C VAL A 215 -5.78 8.31 6.38
N ILE A 216 -5.66 9.04 5.26
CA ILE A 216 -6.02 10.46 5.21
C ILE A 216 -7.51 10.64 5.51
N ALA A 217 -8.37 9.77 4.98
CA ALA A 217 -9.81 9.81 5.23
C ALA A 217 -10.16 9.53 6.70
N MET A 218 -9.49 8.57 7.35
CA MET A 218 -9.69 8.27 8.78
C MET A 218 -9.21 9.41 9.67
N GLU A 219 -8.07 9.99 9.35
CA GLU A 219 -7.36 10.98 10.16
C GLU A 219 -7.65 12.43 9.73
N TRP A 220 -8.65 12.67 8.88
CA TRP A 220 -8.92 13.96 8.24
C TRP A 220 -8.96 15.15 9.23
N SER A 221 -9.50 14.95 10.42
CA SER A 221 -9.65 15.99 11.45
C SER A 221 -8.30 16.43 12.06
N ARG A 222 -7.25 15.60 11.91
CA ARG A 222 -5.90 15.90 12.39
C ARG A 222 -5.10 16.77 11.43
N PHE A 223 -5.52 16.87 10.17
CA PHE A 223 -4.84 17.68 9.18
C PHE A 223 -5.09 19.17 9.42
N ARG A 224 -4.03 19.90 9.75
CA ARG A 224 -4.05 21.31 10.09
C ARG A 224 -3.18 22.10 9.13
N MET A 225 -3.59 23.33 8.85
CA MET A 225 -2.76 24.33 8.20
C MET A 225 -2.17 25.24 9.28
N VAL A 226 -0.84 25.29 9.36
CA VAL A 226 -0.12 26.12 10.35
C VAL A 226 0.55 27.29 9.64
N SER A 227 0.20 28.52 10.05
CA SER A 227 0.80 29.74 9.54
C SER A 227 2.21 29.96 10.11
N THR A 228 2.96 30.87 9.50
CA THR A 228 4.28 31.31 10.02
C THR A 228 4.20 31.97 11.41
N ARG A 229 3.03 32.40 11.82
CA ARG A 229 2.77 32.97 13.16
C ARG A 229 2.33 31.92 14.17
N GLY A 230 2.27 30.65 13.79
CA GLY A 230 1.83 29.55 14.65
C GLY A 230 0.30 29.38 14.74
N GLU A 231 -0.49 30.17 14.00
CA GLU A 231 -1.94 29.99 13.94
C GLU A 231 -2.25 28.66 13.25
N SER A 232 -3.12 27.85 13.85
CA SER A 232 -3.49 26.53 13.36
C SER A 232 -4.98 26.46 13.07
N VAL A 233 -5.33 26.16 11.82
CA VAL A 233 -6.72 25.95 11.38
C VAL A 233 -6.87 24.59 10.73
N ALA A 234 -8.08 24.02 10.75
CA ALA A 234 -8.35 22.75 10.07
C ALA A 234 -8.09 22.89 8.55
N LEU A 235 -7.35 21.97 7.97
CA LEU A 235 -7.12 21.93 6.52
C LEU A 235 -8.33 21.36 5.78
N LEU A 236 -8.93 20.31 6.34
CA LEU A 236 -10.07 19.59 5.79
C LEU A 236 -11.33 19.86 6.62
N SER A 237 -12.47 19.93 5.96
CA SER A 237 -13.80 19.87 6.60
C SER A 237 -14.31 18.44 6.60
N ALA A 238 -15.33 18.17 7.42
CA ALA A 238 -15.99 16.87 7.42
C ALA A 238 -16.47 16.50 6.00
N PRO A 239 -16.36 15.24 5.62
CA PRO A 239 -16.80 14.78 4.30
C PRO A 239 -18.33 14.81 4.20
N ASP A 240 -18.83 14.90 2.98
CA ASP A 240 -20.24 14.81 2.65
C ASP A 240 -20.83 13.43 2.99
N VAL A 241 -20.07 12.37 2.70
CA VAL A 241 -20.33 10.98 3.12
C VAL A 241 -19.26 10.60 4.12
N PRO A 242 -19.60 10.24 5.37
CA PRO A 242 -18.63 9.78 6.36
C PRO A 242 -17.81 8.60 5.83
N PHE A 243 -16.49 8.64 6.04
CA PHE A 243 -15.65 7.50 5.73
C PHE A 243 -15.74 6.49 6.88
N GLU A 244 -16.11 5.29 6.53
CA GLU A 244 -16.11 4.16 7.45
C GLU A 244 -15.15 3.10 6.87
N VAL A 245 -14.27 2.56 7.70
CA VAL A 245 -13.44 1.44 7.25
C VAL A 245 -14.39 0.31 6.87
N PRO A 246 -14.38 -0.17 5.61
CA PRO A 246 -15.29 -1.21 5.20
C PRO A 246 -15.17 -2.42 6.12
N SER A 247 -16.24 -2.78 6.80
CA SER A 247 -16.31 -4.04 7.55
C SER A 247 -16.71 -5.15 6.58
N ARG A 248 -16.06 -6.29 6.70
CA ARG A 248 -16.39 -7.43 5.85
C ARG A 248 -17.45 -8.28 6.54
N ASP A 249 -18.59 -8.42 5.89
CA ASP A 249 -19.63 -9.35 6.35
C ASP A 249 -19.27 -10.77 5.91
N GLY A 250 -19.27 -11.70 6.90
CA GLY A 250 -19.10 -13.12 6.63
C GLY A 250 -17.81 -13.74 7.18
N PHE A 251 -17.79 -15.08 7.22
CA PHE A 251 -16.66 -15.86 7.66
C PHE A 251 -15.60 -15.95 6.55
N GLU A 252 -14.40 -15.49 6.84
CA GLU A 252 -13.25 -15.65 5.97
C GLU A 252 -12.11 -16.39 6.67
N VAL A 253 -11.45 -17.30 5.95
CA VAL A 253 -10.23 -17.96 6.42
C VAL A 253 -9.10 -16.94 6.45
N THR A 254 -8.65 -16.56 7.64
CA THR A 254 -7.55 -15.59 7.81
C THR A 254 -6.18 -16.26 7.75
N PRO A 255 -5.09 -15.50 7.46
CA PRO A 255 -3.72 -16.01 7.55
C PRO A 255 -3.40 -16.65 8.91
N MET A 256 -3.93 -16.09 10.00
CA MET A 256 -3.75 -16.65 11.35
C MET A 256 -4.40 -18.02 11.52
N MET A 257 -5.60 -18.22 11.00
CA MET A 257 -6.27 -19.52 11.02
C MET A 257 -5.45 -20.57 10.27
N VAL A 258 -4.95 -20.22 9.11
CA VAL A 258 -4.08 -21.13 8.32
C VAL A 258 -2.79 -21.45 9.08
N ALA A 259 -2.14 -20.45 9.69
CA ALA A 259 -0.95 -20.66 10.50
C ALA A 259 -1.20 -21.61 11.69
N LEU A 260 -2.33 -21.47 12.37
CA LEU A 260 -2.72 -22.35 13.47
C LEU A 260 -3.01 -23.79 12.99
N VAL A 261 -3.65 -23.96 11.83
CA VAL A 261 -3.85 -25.27 11.22
C VAL A 261 -2.49 -25.91 10.87
N ILE A 262 -1.56 -25.15 10.28
CA ILE A 262 -0.20 -25.64 10.00
C ILE A 262 0.50 -26.05 11.30
N LEU A 263 0.35 -25.30 12.38
CA LEU A 263 0.91 -25.65 13.69
C LEU A 263 0.33 -26.94 14.23
N MET A 264 -0.98 -27.09 14.23
CA MET A 264 -1.64 -28.34 14.68
C MET A 264 -1.17 -29.56 13.87
N LEU A 265 -1.12 -29.41 12.56
CA LEU A 265 -0.63 -30.47 11.68
C LEU A 265 0.86 -30.76 11.92
N SER A 266 1.67 -29.77 12.23
CA SER A 266 3.10 -29.95 12.56
C SER A 266 3.28 -30.73 13.86
N LEU A 267 2.48 -30.46 14.88
CA LEU A 267 2.44 -31.21 16.14
C LEU A 267 2.00 -32.66 15.91
N LEU A 268 0.97 -32.88 15.10
CA LEU A 268 0.54 -34.23 14.72
C LEU A 268 1.63 -34.99 13.98
N SER A 269 2.33 -34.32 13.05
CA SER A 269 3.48 -34.89 12.35
C SER A 269 4.58 -35.31 13.32
N ALA A 270 4.93 -34.45 14.29
CA ALA A 270 5.92 -34.75 15.33
C ALA A 270 5.50 -35.98 16.17
N PHE A 271 4.21 -36.06 16.53
CA PHE A 271 3.65 -37.23 17.23
C PHE A 271 3.77 -38.51 16.38
N CYS A 272 3.40 -38.48 15.10
CA CYS A 272 3.53 -39.60 14.17
C CYS A 272 4.99 -40.08 14.04
N LEU A 273 5.95 -39.16 13.94
CA LEU A 273 7.36 -39.46 13.87
C LEU A 273 7.89 -40.11 15.15
N ARG A 274 7.45 -39.64 16.33
CA ARG A 274 7.86 -40.24 17.62
C ARG A 274 7.23 -41.62 17.86
N SER A 275 5.97 -41.77 17.47
CA SER A 275 5.26 -43.07 17.61
C SER A 275 5.69 -44.10 16.56
N GLY A 276 6.35 -43.68 15.49
CA GLY A 276 6.73 -44.54 14.34
C GLY A 276 5.53 -44.94 13.48
N LYS A 277 4.35 -44.31 13.70
CA LYS A 277 3.12 -44.59 12.94
C LYS A 277 2.90 -43.48 11.89
N LEU A 278 2.23 -43.83 10.78
CA LEU A 278 1.83 -42.88 9.73
C LEU A 278 2.99 -41.97 9.23
N LEU A 279 4.19 -42.54 9.11
CA LEU A 279 5.39 -41.79 8.69
C LEU A 279 5.26 -41.13 7.33
N TRP A 280 4.45 -41.68 6.44
CA TRP A 280 4.16 -41.09 5.13
C TRP A 280 3.44 -39.74 5.25
N MET A 281 2.49 -39.60 6.21
CA MET A 281 1.79 -38.32 6.45
C MET A 281 2.79 -37.23 6.86
N ALA A 282 3.69 -37.54 7.80
CA ALA A 282 4.73 -36.59 8.19
C ALA A 282 5.62 -36.19 7.01
N GLY A 283 5.92 -37.16 6.10
CA GLY A 283 6.64 -36.87 4.86
C GLY A 283 5.87 -35.90 3.95
N VAL A 284 4.61 -36.21 3.67
CA VAL A 284 3.74 -35.33 2.83
C VAL A 284 3.68 -33.91 3.39
N MET A 285 3.44 -33.78 4.68
CA MET A 285 3.35 -32.45 5.32
C MET A 285 4.65 -31.66 5.21
N ARG A 286 5.81 -32.30 5.43
CA ARG A 286 7.11 -31.65 5.25
C ARG A 286 7.30 -31.11 3.84
N TRP A 287 6.94 -31.92 2.83
CA TRP A 287 7.04 -31.49 1.43
C TRP A 287 6.08 -30.34 1.11
N THR A 288 4.85 -30.42 1.57
CA THR A 288 3.84 -29.36 1.35
C THR A 288 4.30 -28.04 1.95
N VAL A 289 4.72 -28.05 3.23
CA VAL A 289 5.17 -26.82 3.90
C VAL A 289 6.46 -26.28 3.28
N ALA A 290 7.45 -27.15 2.97
CA ALA A 290 8.67 -26.70 2.31
C ALA A 290 8.40 -26.05 0.94
N SER A 291 7.49 -26.61 0.16
CA SER A 291 7.08 -26.06 -1.12
C SER A 291 6.33 -24.73 -0.97
N ALA A 292 5.49 -24.61 0.05
CA ALA A 292 4.76 -23.35 0.35
C ALA A 292 5.74 -22.25 0.77
N LEU A 293 6.70 -22.53 1.67
CA LEU A 293 7.73 -21.58 2.06
C LEU A 293 8.57 -21.12 0.87
N PHE A 294 8.91 -22.06 -0.03
CA PHE A 294 9.62 -21.74 -1.27
C PHE A 294 8.79 -20.86 -2.21
N ALA A 295 7.49 -21.14 -2.35
CA ALA A 295 6.61 -20.30 -3.19
C ALA A 295 6.51 -18.86 -2.68
N VAL A 296 6.40 -18.68 -1.36
CA VAL A 296 6.44 -17.33 -0.76
C VAL A 296 7.81 -16.67 -0.95
N TRP A 297 8.90 -17.43 -0.86
CA TRP A 297 10.22 -16.91 -1.19
C TRP A 297 10.31 -16.39 -2.63
N VAL A 298 9.80 -17.16 -3.61
CA VAL A 298 9.74 -16.71 -5.02
C VAL A 298 8.94 -15.40 -5.13
N TYR A 299 7.78 -15.33 -4.47
CA TYR A 299 6.98 -14.10 -4.41
C TYR A 299 7.81 -12.92 -3.89
N LEU A 300 8.49 -13.07 -2.75
CA LEU A 300 9.32 -12.02 -2.16
C LEU A 300 10.44 -11.57 -3.10
N VAL A 301 11.17 -12.54 -3.69
CA VAL A 301 12.23 -12.23 -4.67
C VAL A 301 11.69 -11.46 -5.86
N VAL A 302 10.56 -11.88 -6.40
CA VAL A 302 9.92 -11.18 -7.52
C VAL A 302 9.57 -9.75 -7.12
N VAL A 303 8.88 -9.56 -5.99
CA VAL A 303 8.40 -8.23 -5.57
C VAL A 303 9.57 -7.30 -5.27
N VAL A 304 10.59 -7.72 -4.50
CA VAL A 304 11.74 -6.83 -4.19
C VAL A 304 12.62 -6.55 -5.41
N SER A 305 12.49 -7.34 -6.49
CA SER A 305 13.19 -7.12 -7.75
C SER A 305 12.49 -6.12 -8.68
N ILE A 306 11.25 -5.72 -8.36
CA ILE A 306 10.52 -4.71 -9.14
C ILE A 306 11.12 -3.32 -8.82
N PRO A 307 11.61 -2.55 -9.80
CA PRO A 307 12.29 -1.27 -9.57
C PRO A 307 11.42 -0.21 -8.86
N SER A 308 10.12 -0.27 -9.05
CA SER A 308 9.12 0.62 -8.40
C SER A 308 8.45 -0.01 -7.19
N ALA A 309 8.96 -1.15 -6.69
CA ALA A 309 8.38 -1.83 -5.54
C ALA A 309 8.56 -1.06 -4.23
N ILE A 310 7.72 -1.39 -3.27
CA ILE A 310 7.67 -0.78 -1.94
C ILE A 310 8.90 -1.16 -1.12
N GLY A 311 9.33 -2.43 -1.18
CA GLY A 311 10.30 -3.03 -0.29
C GLY A 311 11.69 -3.18 -0.89
N GLY A 312 12.65 -3.48 -0.03
CA GLY A 312 14.03 -3.78 -0.37
C GLY A 312 14.42 -5.20 0.04
N TRP A 313 15.68 -5.55 -0.24
CA TRP A 313 16.27 -6.82 0.18
C TRP A 313 16.43 -6.95 1.69
N GLU A 314 16.39 -5.85 2.44
CA GLU A 314 16.38 -5.81 3.91
C GLU A 314 14.99 -6.20 4.43
N ASN A 315 14.74 -7.51 4.44
CA ASN A 315 13.42 -8.06 4.77
C ASN A 315 13.58 -9.30 5.65
N TRP A 316 13.18 -9.18 6.91
CA TRP A 316 13.26 -10.26 7.90
C TRP A 316 12.46 -11.51 7.51
N ASN A 317 11.44 -11.36 6.68
CA ASN A 317 10.64 -12.48 6.22
C ASN A 317 11.44 -13.50 5.41
N PHE A 318 12.57 -13.12 4.80
CA PHE A 318 13.49 -14.07 4.14
C PHE A 318 14.12 -15.08 5.08
N VAL A 319 14.12 -14.86 6.40
CA VAL A 319 14.61 -15.83 7.38
C VAL A 319 13.72 -17.06 7.42
N LEU A 320 12.40 -16.90 7.34
CA LEU A 320 11.44 -18.01 7.30
C LEU A 320 11.20 -18.49 5.87
N PHE A 321 10.88 -17.55 4.98
CA PHE A 321 10.60 -17.85 3.58
C PHE A 321 11.92 -17.91 2.80
N ASN A 322 12.49 -19.11 2.69
CA ASN A 322 13.74 -19.36 1.98
C ASN A 322 13.75 -20.78 1.42
N PRO A 323 14.63 -21.11 0.45
CA PRO A 323 14.68 -22.44 -0.17
C PRO A 323 15.33 -23.52 0.70
N ALA A 324 15.91 -23.18 1.86
CA ALA A 324 16.70 -24.11 2.66
C ALA A 324 15.95 -25.39 3.08
N PRO A 325 14.67 -25.35 3.52
CA PRO A 325 13.92 -26.55 3.85
C PRO A 325 13.80 -27.53 2.66
N LEU A 326 13.49 -26.99 1.48
CA LEU A 326 13.33 -27.78 0.26
C LEU A 326 14.68 -28.40 -0.17
N VAL A 327 15.73 -27.59 -0.18
CA VAL A 327 17.10 -28.02 -0.47
C VAL A 327 17.57 -29.10 0.51
N ALA A 328 17.36 -28.89 1.81
CA ALA A 328 17.73 -29.86 2.84
C ALA A 328 16.99 -31.18 2.66
N MET A 329 15.71 -31.14 2.29
CA MET A 329 14.93 -32.38 2.05
C MET A 329 15.39 -33.15 0.80
N ILE A 330 15.88 -32.44 -0.22
CA ILE A 330 16.37 -33.08 -1.46
C ILE A 330 17.77 -33.69 -1.25
N TRP A 331 18.70 -32.87 -0.75
CA TRP A 331 20.14 -33.24 -0.78
C TRP A 331 20.70 -33.60 0.59
N LEU A 332 20.11 -33.16 1.70
CA LEU A 332 20.65 -33.32 3.04
C LEU A 332 19.76 -34.17 3.97
N ARG A 333 18.96 -35.08 3.41
CA ARG A 333 17.94 -35.89 4.12
C ARG A 333 18.47 -36.61 5.38
N ARG A 334 19.73 -36.96 5.44
CA ARG A 334 20.37 -37.68 6.57
C ARG A 334 21.16 -36.76 7.50
N ASN A 335 21.31 -35.48 7.16
CA ASN A 335 22.10 -34.53 7.93
C ASN A 335 21.28 -33.92 9.07
N ARG A 336 21.18 -34.63 10.20
CA ARG A 336 20.42 -34.19 11.37
C ARG A 336 20.85 -32.83 11.92
N PRO A 337 22.16 -32.50 12.04
CA PRO A 337 22.60 -31.18 12.50
C PRO A 337 22.00 -30.02 11.70
N VAL A 338 21.86 -30.14 10.37
CA VAL A 338 21.25 -29.11 9.53
C VAL A 338 19.78 -28.89 9.89
N PHE A 339 19.01 -29.97 10.06
CA PHE A 339 17.59 -29.86 10.44
C PHE A 339 17.41 -29.30 11.87
N ILE A 340 18.31 -29.62 12.81
CA ILE A 340 18.29 -29.04 14.16
C ILE A 340 18.57 -27.54 14.07
N ALA A 341 19.64 -27.13 13.39
CA ALA A 341 19.99 -25.72 13.23
C ALA A 341 18.84 -24.92 12.57
N MET A 342 18.27 -25.43 11.49
CA MET A 342 17.14 -24.83 10.81
C MET A 342 15.92 -24.68 11.74
N SER A 343 15.61 -25.73 12.51
CA SER A 343 14.49 -25.69 13.48
C SER A 343 14.73 -24.66 14.58
N VAL A 344 15.96 -24.53 15.06
CA VAL A 344 16.31 -23.50 16.07
C VAL A 344 16.13 -22.09 15.48
N VAL A 345 16.63 -21.86 14.27
CA VAL A 345 16.46 -20.56 13.60
C VAL A 345 14.97 -20.21 13.41
N PHE A 346 14.17 -21.14 12.93
CA PHE A 346 12.75 -20.93 12.73
C PHE A 346 11.97 -20.71 14.04
N MET A 347 12.38 -21.42 15.11
CA MET A 347 11.78 -21.22 16.44
C MET A 347 12.11 -19.83 16.98
N LEU A 348 13.37 -19.42 16.94
CA LEU A 348 13.79 -18.11 17.40
C LEU A 348 13.12 -16.99 16.58
N PHE A 349 13.11 -17.14 15.24
CA PHE A 349 12.42 -16.20 14.38
C PHE A 349 10.94 -16.11 14.70
N GLY A 350 10.25 -17.23 14.79
CA GLY A 350 8.80 -17.27 15.03
C GLY A 350 8.37 -16.66 16.37
N LEU A 351 9.21 -16.77 17.40
CA LEU A 351 8.94 -16.20 18.72
C LEU A 351 9.35 -14.73 18.85
N MET A 352 10.45 -14.35 18.21
CA MET A 352 11.08 -13.04 18.46
C MET A 352 10.74 -12.00 17.39
N ALA A 353 10.66 -12.39 16.12
CA ALA A 353 10.50 -11.43 15.03
C ALA A 353 9.20 -10.61 15.13
N PRO A 354 8.02 -11.18 15.44
CA PRO A 354 6.79 -10.39 15.62
C PRO A 354 6.82 -9.41 16.81
N LEU A 355 7.81 -9.57 17.72
CA LEU A 355 8.00 -8.67 18.86
C LEU A 355 9.01 -7.54 18.54
N LEU A 356 9.82 -7.72 17.52
CA LEU A 356 10.92 -6.82 17.18
C LEU A 356 10.62 -5.95 15.95
N THR A 357 9.66 -6.36 15.11
CA THR A 357 9.36 -5.70 13.84
C THR A 357 7.86 -5.81 13.53
N ASP A 358 7.28 -4.76 13.02
CA ASP A 358 5.87 -4.70 12.60
C ASP A 358 5.64 -5.38 11.24
N THR A 359 6.71 -5.66 10.49
CA THR A 359 6.65 -6.33 9.17
C THR A 359 6.62 -7.84 9.24
N VAL A 360 6.77 -8.43 10.43
CA VAL A 360 6.57 -9.85 10.66
C VAL A 360 5.30 -10.08 11.47
N LEU A 361 4.21 -10.33 10.78
CA LEU A 361 2.91 -10.56 11.42
C LEU A 361 2.94 -11.82 12.30
N TRP A 362 2.10 -11.85 13.35
CA TRP A 362 1.97 -13.01 14.22
C TRP A 362 1.62 -14.31 13.48
N SER A 363 0.86 -14.26 12.37
CA SER A 363 0.60 -15.42 11.51
C SER A 363 1.88 -16.00 10.90
N VAL A 364 2.83 -15.13 10.54
CA VAL A 364 4.16 -15.52 10.05
C VAL A 364 4.99 -16.12 11.18
N GLY A 365 4.96 -15.50 12.37
CA GLY A 365 5.62 -16.01 13.57
C GLY A 365 5.14 -17.42 13.93
N VAL A 366 3.84 -17.64 14.00
CA VAL A 366 3.23 -18.97 14.25
C VAL A 366 3.65 -19.98 13.18
N THR A 367 3.73 -19.57 11.90
CA THR A 367 4.23 -20.43 10.82
C THR A 367 5.70 -20.80 11.02
N GLY A 368 6.52 -19.90 11.56
CA GLY A 368 7.91 -20.15 11.94
C GLY A 368 8.02 -21.22 13.02
N VAL A 369 7.25 -21.08 14.11
CA VAL A 369 7.17 -22.09 15.18
C VAL A 369 6.70 -23.44 14.64
N ALA A 370 5.66 -23.46 13.81
CA ALA A 370 5.15 -24.67 13.17
C ALA A 370 6.21 -25.35 12.29
N SER A 371 6.94 -24.57 11.51
CA SER A 371 8.05 -25.05 10.66
C SER A 371 9.20 -25.62 11.51
N ALA A 372 9.54 -24.97 12.62
CA ALA A 372 10.54 -25.48 13.56
C ALA A 372 10.17 -26.87 14.10
N VAL A 373 8.93 -27.05 14.54
CA VAL A 373 8.42 -28.34 15.03
C VAL A 373 8.42 -29.39 13.91
N LEU A 374 7.97 -29.02 12.71
CA LEU A 374 7.83 -29.92 11.57
C LEU A 374 9.19 -30.44 11.06
N PHE A 375 10.18 -29.56 10.96
CA PHE A 375 11.50 -29.93 10.42
C PHE A 375 12.46 -30.49 11.45
N TYR A 376 12.14 -30.40 12.77
CA TYR A 376 12.96 -31.02 13.80
C TYR A 376 13.11 -32.54 13.56
N PRO A 377 14.33 -33.14 13.68
CA PRO A 377 14.57 -34.55 13.40
C PRO A 377 14.21 -35.44 14.61
N TRP A 378 12.91 -35.57 14.90
CA TRP A 378 12.38 -36.35 16.00
C TRP A 378 12.90 -37.81 15.97
N LYS A 379 13.33 -38.32 17.13
CA LYS A 379 13.68 -39.74 17.29
C LYS A 379 12.42 -40.53 17.63
N LYS A 380 12.33 -41.74 17.09
CA LYS A 380 11.36 -42.73 17.55
C LYS A 380 11.61 -42.98 19.04
N LYS A 381 10.54 -43.06 19.84
CA LYS A 381 10.65 -43.48 21.25
C LYS A 381 10.98 -44.96 21.26
N ASP A 382 12.10 -45.34 21.87
CA ASP A 382 12.44 -46.74 22.06
C ASP A 382 11.41 -47.37 22.98
N ALA A 383 10.93 -48.59 22.65
CA ALA A 383 9.86 -49.28 23.36
C ALA A 383 10.31 -49.84 24.74
N SER A 384 11.48 -49.41 25.23
CA SER A 384 12.14 -49.95 26.42
C SER A 384 12.38 -48.89 27.50
N SER A 385 11.47 -47.92 27.66
CA SER A 385 11.47 -47.01 28.82
C SER A 385 10.10 -46.93 29.47
#